data_ad9f9e2baff4c7372751f8e727e1f0fd
#
_entry.id   ad9f9e2baff4c7372751f8e727e1f0fd
#
_cell.length_a   1.000
_cell.length_b   1.000
_cell.length_c   1.000
_cell.angle_alpha   90.00
_cell.angle_beta   90.00
_cell.angle_gamma   90.00
#
_symmetry.space_group_name_H-M   'P 1'
#
loop_
_entity.id
_entity.type
_entity.pdbx_description
1 polymer ?
#
loop_
_entity_poly.entity_id
_entity_poly.type
_entity_poly.pdbx_seq_one_letter_code
_entity_poly.pdbx_strand_id
1 'polypeptide(L)'
;MIISEVKTDKERKDFIEISSKIYQKETNWIRPLDKDINAVFDKKLNKAFRKGEVVRWILMDKGNVIGRIAAFYSKKAKPEKNNLKVGGCGFFECINNQEAANLLFDTSKEWLKEKGYDSMDGPINFGERDKWWGCLAQGFEIEPNYLQNYGRDYYP
;
A
#
# COMPACT_ATOMS: atom_id res chain seq x y z
N MET A 1 -18.79 -1.00 -6.05
CA MET A 1 -17.45 -0.46 -5.70
C MET A 1 -16.74 0.01 -6.96
N ILE A 2 -15.96 1.10 -6.88
CA ILE A 2 -15.22 1.68 -8.01
C ILE A 2 -13.78 1.90 -7.56
N ILE A 3 -12.82 1.36 -8.34
CA ILE A 3 -11.39 1.60 -8.10
C ILE A 3 -10.92 2.76 -8.97
N SER A 4 -10.14 3.68 -8.40
CA SER A 4 -9.59 4.86 -9.09
C SER A 4 -8.10 4.96 -8.85
N GLU A 5 -7.34 5.16 -9.93
CA GLU A 5 -5.92 5.50 -9.83
C GLU A 5 -5.74 6.92 -9.27
N VAL A 6 -4.84 7.07 -8.32
CA VAL A 6 -4.54 8.35 -7.67
C VAL A 6 -3.76 9.27 -8.60
N LYS A 7 -4.42 10.28 -9.17
CA LYS A 7 -3.84 11.27 -10.09
C LYS A 7 -3.96 12.71 -9.60
N THR A 8 -5.08 13.03 -8.97
CA THR A 8 -5.40 14.38 -8.51
C THR A 8 -4.94 14.63 -7.08
N ASP A 9 -4.88 15.89 -6.66
CA ASP A 9 -4.55 16.27 -5.28
C ASP A 9 -5.61 15.78 -4.29
N LYS A 10 -6.87 15.79 -4.71
CA LYS A 10 -7.97 15.23 -3.91
C LYS A 10 -7.75 13.74 -3.66
N GLU A 11 -7.48 12.96 -4.69
CA GLU A 11 -7.24 11.51 -4.55
C GLU A 11 -5.97 11.21 -3.73
N ARG A 12 -4.92 12.04 -3.83
CA ARG A 12 -3.73 11.94 -2.97
C ARG A 12 -4.08 12.14 -1.50
N LYS A 13 -4.91 13.11 -1.20
CA LYS A 13 -5.42 13.37 0.14
C LYS A 13 -6.30 12.22 0.63
N ASP A 14 -7.24 11.77 -0.19
CA ASP A 14 -8.12 10.65 0.12
C ASP A 14 -7.32 9.35 0.39
N PHE A 15 -6.24 9.11 -0.38
CA PHE A 15 -5.32 7.99 -0.17
C PHE A 15 -4.65 8.01 1.21
N ILE A 16 -4.32 9.17 1.74
CA ILE A 16 -3.71 9.29 3.08
C ILE A 16 -4.79 9.20 4.17
N GLU A 17 -5.91 9.88 3.98
CA GLU A 17 -6.94 10.04 5.02
C GLU A 17 -7.73 8.77 5.32
N ILE A 18 -7.79 7.81 4.39
CA ILE A 18 -8.56 6.57 4.61
C ILE A 18 -8.10 5.82 5.87
N SER A 19 -6.82 5.83 6.20
CA SER A 19 -6.31 5.19 7.43
C SER A 19 -6.97 5.79 8.68
N SER A 20 -7.10 7.11 8.75
CA SER A 20 -7.75 7.76 9.90
C SER A 20 -9.22 7.34 10.08
N LYS A 21 -9.91 7.02 8.99
CA LYS A 21 -11.28 6.49 9.04
C LYS A 21 -11.31 5.03 9.52
N ILE A 22 -10.39 4.20 9.02
CA ILE A 22 -10.29 2.78 9.36
C ILE A 22 -9.92 2.61 10.83
N TYR A 23 -8.98 3.42 11.32
CA TYR A 23 -8.46 3.35 12.69
C TYR A 23 -9.18 4.27 13.68
N GLN A 24 -10.30 4.88 13.31
CA GLN A 24 -11.01 5.88 14.13
C GLN A 24 -11.32 5.41 15.57
N LYS A 25 -11.49 4.11 15.79
CA LYS A 25 -11.79 3.52 17.10
C LYS A 25 -10.57 2.89 17.78
N GLU A 26 -9.40 2.94 17.15
CA GLU A 26 -8.19 2.32 17.68
C GLU A 26 -7.41 3.32 18.54
N THR A 27 -7.35 3.05 19.82
CA THR A 27 -6.70 3.94 20.80
C THR A 27 -5.19 3.92 20.72
N ASN A 28 -4.61 2.81 20.28
CA ASN A 28 -3.15 2.63 20.19
C ASN A 28 -2.57 2.99 18.81
N TRP A 29 -3.43 3.19 17.80
CA TRP A 29 -2.94 3.58 16.50
C TRP A 29 -2.46 5.02 16.48
N ILE A 30 -1.24 5.21 15.99
CA ILE A 30 -0.65 6.53 15.79
C ILE A 30 -0.64 6.83 14.29
N ARG A 31 -1.31 7.91 13.90
CA ARG A 31 -1.33 8.34 12.50
C ARG A 31 0.09 8.66 12.02
N PRO A 32 0.57 8.02 10.94
CA PRO A 32 1.82 8.40 10.30
C PRO A 32 1.80 9.85 9.83
N LEU A 33 2.96 10.49 9.77
CA LEU A 33 3.06 11.84 9.22
C LEU A 33 2.82 11.81 7.71
N ASP A 34 1.92 12.66 7.23
CA ASP A 34 1.58 12.76 5.81
C ASP A 34 2.81 13.02 4.92
N LYS A 35 3.79 13.79 5.42
CA LYS A 35 5.06 14.05 4.71
C LYS A 35 5.87 12.78 4.45
N ASP A 36 5.85 11.82 5.37
CA ASP A 36 6.63 10.59 5.26
C ASP A 36 6.00 9.63 4.24
N ILE A 37 4.67 9.55 4.23
CA ILE A 37 3.95 8.80 3.21
C ILE A 37 4.14 9.46 1.83
N ASN A 38 3.97 10.78 1.74
CA ASN A 38 4.14 11.50 0.49
C ASN A 38 5.55 11.38 -0.08
N ALA A 39 6.59 11.35 0.78
CA ALA A 39 7.97 11.19 0.35
C ALA A 39 8.22 9.88 -0.40
N VAL A 40 7.51 8.80 -0.07
CA VAL A 40 7.60 7.53 -0.79
C VAL A 40 7.16 7.68 -2.25
N PHE A 41 6.17 8.53 -2.51
CA PHE A 41 5.57 8.74 -3.82
C PHE A 41 6.10 9.99 -4.54
N ASP A 42 7.08 10.66 -3.99
CA ASP A 42 7.74 11.82 -4.60
C ASP A 42 8.97 11.38 -5.40
N LYS A 43 8.94 11.63 -6.71
CA LYS A 43 10.04 11.30 -7.64
C LYS A 43 11.36 12.01 -7.33
N LYS A 44 11.31 13.17 -6.65
CA LYS A 44 12.51 13.93 -6.28
C LYS A 44 13.15 13.37 -5.02
N LEU A 45 12.35 12.86 -4.08
CA LEU A 45 12.81 12.36 -2.79
C LEU A 45 13.13 10.87 -2.82
N ASN A 46 12.31 10.06 -3.47
CA ASN A 46 12.48 8.61 -3.49
C ASN A 46 13.35 8.14 -4.67
N LYS A 47 14.55 7.68 -4.35
CA LYS A 47 15.52 7.17 -5.33
C LYS A 47 15.04 5.89 -6.06
N ALA A 48 14.05 5.18 -5.54
CA ALA A 48 13.51 3.98 -6.17
C ALA A 48 12.90 4.28 -7.56
N PHE A 49 12.40 5.48 -7.78
CA PHE A 49 11.92 5.92 -9.11
C PHE A 49 12.95 5.89 -10.21
N ARG A 50 14.25 5.90 -9.89
CA ARG A 50 15.31 5.77 -10.91
C ARG A 50 15.33 4.40 -11.57
N LYS A 51 14.72 3.40 -10.94
CA LYS A 51 14.80 2.00 -11.33
C LYS A 51 13.44 1.29 -11.38
N GLY A 52 12.38 1.99 -11.07
CA GLY A 52 11.05 1.40 -10.96
C GLY A 52 9.92 2.39 -11.13
N GLU A 53 8.73 1.86 -11.04
CA GLU A 53 7.48 2.62 -11.04
C GLU A 53 6.64 2.21 -9.85
N VAL A 54 5.77 3.13 -9.41
CA VAL A 54 4.75 2.90 -8.41
C VAL A 54 3.45 3.54 -8.86
N VAL A 55 2.36 2.85 -8.60
CA VAL A 55 1.00 3.33 -8.82
C VAL A 55 0.20 3.20 -7.51
N ARG A 56 -0.78 4.05 -7.32
CA ARG A 56 -1.67 4.04 -6.17
C ARG A 56 -3.11 4.00 -6.60
N TRP A 57 -3.94 3.30 -5.84
CA TRP A 57 -5.39 3.31 -6.03
C TRP A 57 -6.11 3.57 -4.71
N ILE A 58 -7.26 4.19 -4.85
CA ILE A 58 -8.32 4.25 -3.84
C ILE A 58 -9.52 3.45 -4.33
N LEU A 59 -10.18 2.79 -3.40
CA LEU A 59 -11.43 2.09 -3.64
C LEU A 59 -12.56 2.87 -3.01
N MET A 60 -13.61 3.11 -3.80
CA MET A 60 -14.78 3.86 -3.37
C MET A 60 -16.04 2.99 -3.43
N ASP A 61 -16.92 3.17 -2.47
CA ASP A 61 -18.29 2.64 -2.49
C ASP A 61 -19.26 3.73 -2.07
N LYS A 62 -20.31 3.92 -2.88
CA LYS A 62 -21.36 4.93 -2.65
C LYS A 62 -20.79 6.33 -2.32
N GLY A 63 -19.73 6.72 -3.03
CA GLY A 63 -19.06 8.02 -2.85
C GLY A 63 -18.08 8.12 -1.66
N ASN A 64 -17.92 7.07 -0.89
CA ASN A 64 -16.97 7.01 0.23
C ASN A 64 -15.73 6.21 -0.14
N VAL A 65 -14.55 6.70 0.23
CA VAL A 65 -13.32 5.90 0.15
C VAL A 65 -13.35 4.85 1.25
N ILE A 66 -13.18 3.58 0.86
CA ILE A 66 -13.25 2.41 1.74
C ILE A 66 -11.97 1.59 1.78
N GLY A 67 -11.02 1.89 0.92
CA GLY A 67 -9.72 1.21 0.89
C GLY A 67 -8.71 1.88 -0.01
N ARG A 68 -7.46 1.47 0.11
CA ARG A 68 -6.33 1.91 -0.71
C ARG A 68 -5.30 0.81 -0.87
N ILE A 69 -4.49 0.90 -1.92
CA ILE A 69 -3.29 0.07 -2.13
C ILE A 69 -2.31 0.80 -3.04
N ALA A 70 -1.04 0.46 -2.94
CA ALA A 70 -0.02 0.82 -3.92
C ALA A 70 0.64 -0.45 -4.47
N ALA A 71 0.94 -0.47 -5.77
CA ALA A 71 1.76 -1.50 -6.38
C ALA A 71 2.97 -0.88 -7.07
N PHE A 72 4.07 -1.61 -7.13
CA PHE A 72 5.33 -1.12 -7.67
C PHE A 72 6.25 -2.24 -8.12
N TYR A 73 7.24 -1.88 -8.91
CA TYR A 73 8.29 -2.78 -9.33
C TYR A 73 9.65 -2.08 -9.44
N SER A 74 10.72 -2.89 -9.49
CA SER A 74 12.07 -2.42 -9.79
C SER A 74 12.64 -3.18 -10.98
N LYS A 75 13.06 -2.48 -12.03
CA LYS A 75 13.70 -3.06 -13.24
C LYS A 75 15.02 -3.78 -12.95
N LYS A 76 15.61 -3.56 -11.76
CA LYS A 76 16.85 -4.20 -11.32
C LYS A 76 16.64 -5.32 -10.30
N ALA A 77 15.39 -5.66 -9.99
CA ALA A 77 15.15 -6.84 -9.19
C ALA A 77 15.73 -8.05 -9.93
N LYS A 78 16.70 -8.71 -9.32
CA LYS A 78 17.21 -9.98 -9.87
C LYS A 78 16.07 -10.97 -9.80
N PRO A 79 15.87 -11.80 -10.85
CA PRO A 79 14.92 -12.89 -10.76
C PRO A 79 15.24 -13.74 -9.54
N GLU A 80 14.22 -14.16 -8.82
CA GLU A 80 14.40 -15.13 -7.74
C GLU A 80 14.81 -16.51 -8.27
N LYS A 81 15.05 -17.48 -7.37
CA LYS A 81 15.60 -18.81 -7.69
C LYS A 81 14.95 -19.53 -8.87
N ASN A 82 13.73 -19.15 -9.26
CA ASN A 82 12.97 -19.73 -10.38
C ASN A 82 12.86 -18.80 -11.61
N ASN A 83 13.71 -17.79 -11.74
CA ASN A 83 13.63 -16.74 -12.78
C ASN A 83 12.34 -15.92 -12.76
N LEU A 84 11.56 -15.95 -11.69
CA LEU A 84 10.34 -15.17 -11.54
C LEU A 84 10.68 -13.70 -11.27
N LYS A 85 10.01 -12.82 -11.98
CA LYS A 85 10.04 -11.38 -11.70
C LYS A 85 9.00 -11.06 -10.65
N VAL A 86 9.46 -10.53 -9.52
CA VAL A 86 8.61 -10.21 -8.38
C VAL A 86 8.40 -8.70 -8.30
N GLY A 87 7.14 -8.27 -8.34
CA GLY A 87 6.74 -6.91 -8.00
C GLY A 87 6.40 -6.80 -6.51
N GLY A 88 5.92 -5.62 -6.09
CA GLY A 88 5.55 -5.41 -4.70
C GLY A 88 4.22 -4.67 -4.55
N CYS A 89 3.57 -4.87 -3.43
CA CYS A 89 2.46 -4.03 -3.00
C CYS A 89 2.64 -3.57 -1.55
N GLY A 90 2.00 -2.46 -1.20
CA GLY A 90 2.04 -1.89 0.14
C GLY A 90 1.02 -0.79 0.34
N PHE A 91 1.09 -0.15 1.50
CA PHE A 91 0.10 0.87 1.89
C PHE A 91 -1.35 0.39 1.80
N PHE A 92 -1.54 -0.93 1.91
CA PHE A 92 -2.87 -1.53 1.91
C PHE A 92 -3.63 -1.11 3.17
N GLU A 93 -4.82 -0.59 2.95
CA GLU A 93 -5.81 -0.31 3.98
C GLU A 93 -7.19 -0.60 3.40
N CYS A 94 -8.03 -1.29 4.16
CA CYS A 94 -9.37 -1.62 3.72
C CYS A 94 -10.31 -1.75 4.92
N ILE A 95 -11.58 -1.40 4.72
CA ILE A 95 -12.63 -1.79 5.70
C ILE A 95 -12.71 -3.32 5.76
N ASN A 96 -13.32 -3.86 6.83
CA ASN A 96 -13.54 -5.30 6.95
C ASN A 96 -14.55 -5.79 5.90
N ASN A 97 -14.07 -5.98 4.68
CA ASN A 97 -14.84 -6.46 3.54
C ASN A 97 -13.91 -7.21 2.57
N GLN A 98 -14.09 -8.52 2.48
CA GLN A 98 -13.24 -9.40 1.68
C GLN A 98 -13.30 -9.09 0.18
N GLU A 99 -14.47 -8.74 -0.34
CA GLU A 99 -14.63 -8.39 -1.77
C GLU A 99 -13.86 -7.11 -2.09
N ALA A 100 -13.89 -6.12 -1.19
CA ALA A 100 -13.13 -4.88 -1.32
C ALA A 100 -11.62 -5.14 -1.28
N ALA A 101 -11.15 -5.98 -0.36
CA ALA A 101 -9.74 -6.37 -0.28
C ALA A 101 -9.30 -7.11 -1.55
N ASN A 102 -10.07 -8.09 -2.02
CA ASN A 102 -9.78 -8.84 -3.24
C ASN A 102 -9.66 -7.89 -4.45
N LEU A 103 -10.58 -6.94 -4.61
CA LEU A 103 -10.54 -5.99 -5.72
C LEU A 103 -9.26 -5.14 -5.72
N LEU A 104 -8.80 -4.70 -4.54
CA LEU A 104 -7.55 -3.95 -4.41
C LEU A 104 -6.32 -4.80 -4.77
N PHE A 105 -6.25 -6.02 -4.27
CA PHE A 105 -5.13 -6.93 -4.59
C PHE A 105 -5.14 -7.38 -6.04
N ASP A 106 -6.29 -7.73 -6.60
CA ASP A 106 -6.41 -8.14 -8.00
C ASP A 106 -6.01 -7.01 -8.95
N THR A 107 -6.45 -5.77 -8.67
CA THR A 107 -6.02 -4.59 -9.45
C THR A 107 -4.48 -4.43 -9.43
N SER A 108 -3.87 -4.58 -8.26
CA SER A 108 -2.42 -4.48 -8.11
C SER A 108 -1.69 -5.59 -8.86
N LYS A 109 -2.20 -6.82 -8.78
CA LYS A 109 -1.67 -8.00 -9.45
C LYS A 109 -1.80 -7.89 -10.97
N GLU A 110 -2.94 -7.45 -11.48
CA GLU A 110 -3.16 -7.25 -12.92
C GLU A 110 -2.21 -6.20 -13.47
N TRP A 111 -2.07 -5.06 -12.80
CA TRP A 111 -1.11 -4.03 -13.19
C TRP A 111 0.34 -4.55 -13.25
N LEU A 112 0.76 -5.32 -12.25
CA LEU A 112 2.09 -5.94 -12.26
C LEU A 112 2.26 -6.94 -13.41
N LYS A 113 1.23 -7.73 -13.69
CA LYS A 113 1.22 -8.67 -14.81
C LYS A 113 1.36 -7.96 -16.16
N GLU A 114 0.66 -6.84 -16.37
CA GLU A 114 0.81 -6.00 -17.56
C GLU A 114 2.24 -5.43 -17.71
N LYS A 115 2.94 -5.20 -16.60
CA LYS A 115 4.34 -4.77 -16.57
C LYS A 115 5.33 -5.95 -16.73
N GLY A 116 4.84 -7.19 -16.87
CA GLY A 116 5.65 -8.39 -17.08
C GLY A 116 6.23 -8.97 -15.80
N TYR A 117 5.55 -8.80 -14.66
CA TYR A 117 5.90 -9.40 -13.39
C TYR A 117 5.02 -10.62 -13.11
N ASP A 118 5.61 -11.68 -12.57
CA ASP A 118 4.98 -13.00 -12.40
C ASP A 118 4.31 -13.16 -11.04
N SER A 119 4.80 -12.43 -10.03
CA SER A 119 4.32 -12.49 -8.66
C SER A 119 4.40 -11.15 -7.95
N MET A 120 3.77 -11.06 -6.80
CA MET A 120 3.66 -9.86 -5.99
C MET A 120 3.92 -10.17 -4.53
N ASP A 121 4.92 -9.51 -3.96
CA ASP A 121 5.22 -9.53 -2.53
C ASP A 121 4.55 -8.37 -1.80
N GLY A 122 4.16 -8.60 -0.56
CA GLY A 122 3.57 -7.53 0.26
C GLY A 122 3.12 -7.99 1.65
N PRO A 123 2.82 -7.02 2.51
CA PRO A 123 3.02 -5.58 2.33
C PRO A 123 4.48 -5.17 2.51
N ILE A 124 4.98 -4.37 1.58
CA ILE A 124 6.35 -3.85 1.58
C ILE A 124 6.39 -2.41 1.06
N ASN A 125 7.51 -1.70 1.25
CA ASN A 125 7.67 -0.33 0.82
C ASN A 125 8.27 -0.22 -0.60
N PHE A 126 7.88 0.83 -1.32
CA PHE A 126 8.57 1.26 -2.54
C PHE A 126 9.81 2.08 -2.18
N GLY A 127 10.93 1.41 -1.93
CA GLY A 127 12.19 2.03 -1.52
C GLY A 127 12.90 1.22 -0.45
N GLU A 128 13.16 1.85 0.70
CA GLU A 128 13.81 1.21 1.84
C GLU A 128 12.90 0.12 2.44
N ARG A 129 13.45 -1.07 2.62
CA ARG A 129 12.71 -2.26 3.05
C ARG A 129 12.52 -2.37 4.56
N ASP A 130 13.12 -1.51 5.32
CA ASP A 130 12.98 -1.39 6.78
C ASP A 130 11.79 -0.52 7.22
N LYS A 131 11.07 0.05 6.26
CA LYS A 131 9.90 0.92 6.49
C LYS A 131 8.65 0.35 5.84
N TRP A 132 7.50 0.58 6.44
CA TRP A 132 6.17 0.26 5.87
C TRP A 132 6.05 -1.18 5.36
N TRP A 133 6.60 -2.13 6.11
CA TRP A 133 6.56 -3.56 5.75
C TRP A 133 5.84 -4.39 6.80
N GLY A 134 5.43 -5.59 6.38
CA GLY A 134 4.84 -6.58 7.24
C GLY A 134 3.38 -6.30 7.59
N CYS A 135 2.75 -7.30 8.15
CA CYS A 135 1.40 -7.26 8.67
C CYS A 135 1.45 -7.61 10.15
N LEU A 136 0.90 -6.74 11.01
CA LEU A 136 0.81 -7.02 12.44
C LEU A 136 -0.15 -8.18 12.66
N ALA A 137 0.32 -9.25 13.29
CA ALA A 137 -0.49 -10.42 13.60
C ALA A 137 -0.88 -10.50 15.07
N GLN A 138 -0.09 -9.87 15.95
CA GLN A 138 -0.30 -9.84 17.41
C GLN A 138 0.25 -8.53 17.98
N GLY A 139 -0.19 -8.13 19.16
CA GLY A 139 0.30 -6.92 19.84
C GLY A 139 -0.45 -5.65 19.46
N PHE A 140 -1.72 -5.75 19.06
CA PHE A 140 -2.55 -4.58 18.72
C PHE A 140 -2.81 -3.65 19.92
N GLU A 141 -2.54 -4.11 21.13
CA GLU A 141 -2.55 -3.33 22.36
C GLU A 141 -1.31 -2.45 22.56
N ILE A 142 -0.29 -2.60 21.70
CA ILE A 142 0.97 -1.85 21.75
C ILE A 142 0.98 -0.80 20.63
N GLU A 143 1.45 0.39 20.95
CA GLU A 143 1.61 1.46 19.95
C GLU A 143 2.62 1.06 18.85
N PRO A 144 2.37 1.45 17.58
CA PRO A 144 3.27 1.13 16.49
C PRO A 144 4.60 1.88 16.61
N ASN A 145 5.67 1.25 16.14
CA ASN A 145 6.93 1.94 15.93
C ASN A 145 6.83 2.93 14.77
N TYR A 146 7.65 3.98 14.82
CA TYR A 146 7.73 4.97 13.75
C TYR A 146 8.06 4.33 12.41
N LEU A 147 7.34 4.72 11.35
CA LEU A 147 7.45 4.20 9.98
C LEU A 147 7.13 2.70 9.82
N GLN A 148 6.39 2.11 10.75
CA GLN A 148 5.92 0.74 10.64
C GLN A 148 4.42 0.65 10.39
N ASN A 149 4.00 -0.42 9.73
CA ASN A 149 2.58 -0.71 9.56
C ASN A 149 1.98 -1.14 10.92
N TYR A 150 0.77 -0.71 11.20
CA TYR A 150 -0.02 -1.22 12.31
C TYR A 150 -0.96 -2.33 11.83
N GLY A 151 -1.77 -2.03 10.82
CA GLY A 151 -2.75 -2.96 10.27
C GLY A 151 -3.99 -3.15 11.17
N ARG A 152 -4.95 -3.87 10.65
CA ARG A 152 -6.14 -4.30 11.39
C ARG A 152 -6.04 -5.78 11.72
N ASP A 153 -6.70 -6.20 12.78
CA ASP A 153 -6.75 -7.58 13.25
C ASP A 153 -7.36 -8.57 12.24
N TYR A 154 -8.11 -8.05 11.29
CA TYR A 154 -8.71 -8.83 10.19
C TYR A 154 -7.91 -8.82 8.87
N TYR A 155 -6.69 -8.27 8.84
CA TYR A 155 -5.84 -8.27 7.64
C TYR A 155 -5.08 -9.60 7.40
N PRO A 156 -4.62 -10.34 8.45
CA PRO A 156 -3.98 -11.65 8.29
C PRO A 156 -4.87 -12.73 7.70
#